data_39af75bb80c5d6c26dc12cd35ebb54cc
#
_entry.id   39af75bb80c5d6c26dc12cd35ebb54cc
#
_cell.length_a   1.000
_cell.length_b   1.000
_cell.length_c   1.000
_cell.angle_alpha   90.00
_cell.angle_beta   90.00
_cell.angle_gamma   90.00
#
_symmetry.space_group_name_H-M   'P 1'
#
loop_
_entity.id
_entity.type
_entity.pdbx_description
1 polymer ?
#
loop_
_entity_poly.entity_id
_entity_poly.type
_entity_poly.pdbx_seq_one_letter_code
_entity_poly.pdbx_strand_id
1 'polypeptide(L)'
;LDPKTTKDILSLLSDINKKLGITIVVVTHQMEVIKQICQKVALIDGGVLVAEGKSEEIFLRPGVSLKKFLGDEDDDTLSHEGVNIKLFFPSKSSENALITKMARELNIDFSIVGGKLEKFRDEVLGTLTINIDNKDREAVMSYLSNKDIILEVL
;
A
#
# COMPACT_ATOMS: atom_id res chain seq x y z
N LEU A 1 23.48 8.61 9.76
CA LEU A 1 23.45 9.46 8.56
C LEU A 1 22.26 10.40 8.66
N ASP A 2 22.44 11.64 8.27
CA ASP A 2 21.32 12.58 8.20
C ASP A 2 20.37 12.19 7.04
N PRO A 3 19.08 12.58 7.11
CA PRO A 3 18.09 12.18 6.12
C PRO A 3 18.40 12.62 4.69
N LYS A 4 19.09 13.75 4.52
CA LYS A 4 19.46 14.26 3.20
C LYS A 4 20.56 13.40 2.59
N THR A 5 21.63 13.17 3.32
CA THR A 5 22.75 12.31 2.89
C THR A 5 22.27 10.90 2.57
N THR A 6 21.37 10.35 3.38
CA THR A 6 20.75 9.04 3.11
C THR A 6 20.04 9.05 1.75
N LYS A 7 19.20 10.04 1.46
CA LYS A 7 18.49 10.14 0.18
C LYS A 7 19.45 10.26 -1.01
N ASP A 8 20.50 11.04 -0.88
CA ASP A 8 21.50 11.25 -1.94
C ASP A 8 22.24 9.93 -2.25
N ILE A 9 22.62 9.17 -1.23
CA ILE A 9 23.27 7.85 -1.39
C ILE A 9 22.30 6.85 -2.05
N LEU A 10 21.04 6.80 -1.62
CA LEU A 10 20.05 5.90 -2.18
C LEU A 10 19.75 6.23 -3.65
N SER A 11 19.69 7.52 -3.99
CA SER A 11 19.54 7.97 -5.38
C SER A 11 20.73 7.52 -6.23
N LEU A 12 21.95 7.70 -5.73
CA LEU A 12 23.17 7.24 -6.42
C LEU A 12 23.18 5.73 -6.65
N LEU A 13 22.78 4.92 -5.65
CA LEU A 13 22.67 3.46 -5.78
C LEU A 13 21.64 3.07 -6.83
N SER A 14 20.48 3.75 -6.85
CA SER A 14 19.46 3.55 -7.87
C SER A 14 19.95 3.84 -9.28
N ASP A 15 20.70 4.93 -9.45
CA ASP A 15 21.29 5.33 -10.72
C ASP A 15 22.35 4.33 -11.20
N ILE A 16 23.19 3.85 -10.31
CA ILE A 16 24.20 2.83 -10.58
C ILE A 16 23.52 1.53 -11.03
N ASN A 17 22.51 1.08 -10.30
CA ASN A 17 21.74 -0.11 -10.67
C ASN A 17 21.13 0.04 -12.06
N LYS A 18 20.48 1.18 -12.37
CA LYS A 18 19.85 1.45 -13.66
C LYS A 18 20.87 1.54 -14.81
N LYS A 19 21.98 2.20 -14.59
CA LYS A 19 23.00 2.46 -15.65
C LYS A 19 23.89 1.25 -15.94
N LEU A 20 24.28 0.53 -14.90
CA LEU A 20 25.22 -0.59 -15.03
C LEU A 20 24.54 -1.97 -15.08
N GLY A 21 23.25 -2.05 -14.80
CA GLY A 21 22.50 -3.32 -14.78
C GLY A 21 22.96 -4.29 -13.68
N ILE A 22 23.67 -3.82 -12.65
CA ILE A 22 24.17 -4.65 -11.57
C ILE A 22 23.07 -4.92 -10.52
N THR A 23 23.11 -6.08 -9.91
CA THR A 23 22.25 -6.41 -8.77
C THR A 23 22.85 -5.84 -7.49
N ILE A 24 22.05 -5.09 -6.74
CA ILE A 24 22.44 -4.53 -5.44
C ILE A 24 21.55 -5.17 -4.36
N VAL A 25 22.20 -5.79 -3.37
CA VAL A 25 21.51 -6.33 -2.19
C VAL A 25 21.71 -5.38 -1.04
N VAL A 26 20.61 -4.95 -0.43
CA VAL A 26 20.60 -4.06 0.73
C VAL A 26 19.98 -4.80 1.91
N VAL A 27 20.68 -4.88 3.02
CA VAL A 27 20.16 -5.42 4.27
C VAL A 27 19.84 -4.24 5.19
N THR A 28 18.60 -4.08 5.54
CA THR A 28 18.13 -2.95 6.37
C THR A 28 16.84 -3.30 7.09
N HIS A 29 16.58 -2.62 8.19
CA HIS A 29 15.29 -2.61 8.87
C HIS A 29 14.51 -1.29 8.64
N GLN A 30 15.05 -0.39 7.81
CA GLN A 30 14.43 0.90 7.53
C GLN A 30 13.49 0.79 6.33
N MET A 31 12.19 0.88 6.57
CA MET A 31 11.15 0.79 5.55
C MET A 31 11.30 1.84 4.44
N GLU A 32 11.74 3.06 4.80
CA GLU A 32 11.97 4.13 3.83
C GLU A 32 13.03 3.78 2.79
N VAL A 33 14.10 3.08 3.19
CA VAL A 33 15.14 2.60 2.28
C VAL A 33 14.56 1.58 1.31
N ILE A 34 13.78 0.62 1.82
CA ILE A 34 13.14 -0.41 1.01
C ILE A 34 12.22 0.22 -0.04
N LYS A 35 11.32 1.11 0.38
CA LYS A 35 10.37 1.80 -0.49
C LYS A 35 11.05 2.65 -1.56
N GLN A 36 12.20 3.25 -1.23
CA GLN A 36 12.87 4.18 -2.12
C GLN A 36 13.65 3.48 -3.25
N ILE A 37 14.31 2.35 -2.98
CA ILE A 37 15.23 1.75 -3.96
C ILE A 37 15.01 0.27 -4.28
N CYS A 38 14.32 -0.49 -3.42
CA CYS A 38 14.19 -1.93 -3.61
C CYS A 38 13.06 -2.28 -4.60
N GLN A 39 13.37 -3.14 -5.58
CA GLN A 39 12.38 -3.72 -6.49
C GLN A 39 11.75 -4.98 -5.90
N LYS A 40 12.57 -5.77 -5.22
CA LYS A 40 12.17 -7.01 -4.55
C LYS A 40 12.62 -6.96 -3.10
N VAL A 41 11.84 -7.59 -2.26
CA VAL A 41 12.07 -7.65 -0.81
C VAL A 41 11.99 -9.10 -0.37
N ALA A 42 12.89 -9.48 0.50
CA ALA A 42 12.83 -10.73 1.26
C ALA A 42 12.81 -10.35 2.74
N LEU A 43 11.73 -10.70 3.44
CA LEU A 43 11.59 -10.45 4.87
C LEU A 43 12.06 -11.67 5.65
N ILE A 44 13.00 -11.46 6.56
CA ILE A 44 13.56 -12.50 7.41
C ILE A 44 13.24 -12.15 8.86
N ASP A 45 12.63 -13.08 9.57
CA ASP A 45 12.36 -12.99 11.02
C ASP A 45 12.81 -14.28 11.69
N GLY A 46 13.56 -14.15 12.80
CA GLY A 46 14.11 -15.30 13.52
C GLY A 46 14.96 -16.24 12.68
N GLY A 47 15.61 -15.76 11.61
CA GLY A 47 16.40 -16.56 10.68
C GLY A 47 15.57 -17.31 9.61
N VAL A 48 14.27 -17.08 9.56
CA VAL A 48 13.35 -17.71 8.61
C VAL A 48 12.82 -16.68 7.60
N LEU A 49 12.74 -17.08 6.33
CA LEU A 49 12.10 -16.28 5.29
C LEU A 49 10.58 -16.25 5.52
N VAL A 50 10.04 -15.08 5.85
CA VAL A 50 8.62 -14.88 6.17
C VAL A 50 7.81 -14.46 4.94
N ALA A 51 8.41 -13.64 4.08
CA ALA A 51 7.78 -13.17 2.85
C ALA A 51 8.85 -12.78 1.83
N GLU A 52 8.54 -12.96 0.54
CA GLU A 52 9.34 -12.44 -0.56
C GLU A 52 8.44 -12.02 -1.72
N GLY A 53 8.85 -11.01 -2.49
CA GLY A 53 8.12 -10.55 -3.66
C GLY A 53 8.55 -9.17 -4.10
N LYS A 54 7.77 -8.58 -4.99
CA LYS A 54 7.97 -7.18 -5.34
C LYS A 54 7.63 -6.27 -4.17
N SER A 55 8.40 -5.21 -4.01
CA SER A 55 8.25 -4.28 -2.90
C SER A 55 6.81 -3.75 -2.80
N GLU A 56 6.26 -3.26 -3.91
CA GLU A 56 4.90 -2.75 -3.98
C GLU A 56 3.82 -3.80 -3.63
N GLU A 57 3.99 -5.04 -4.06
CA GLU A 57 3.02 -6.12 -3.78
C GLU A 57 2.99 -6.49 -2.29
N ILE A 58 4.18 -6.58 -1.69
CA ILE A 58 4.33 -6.91 -0.26
C ILE A 58 3.72 -5.82 0.62
N PHE A 59 3.91 -4.55 0.26
CA PHE A 59 3.38 -3.43 1.04
C PHE A 59 1.91 -3.11 0.76
N LEU A 60 1.41 -3.41 -0.45
CA LEU A 60 -0.01 -3.26 -0.78
C LEU A 60 -0.90 -4.30 -0.10
N ARG A 61 -0.41 -5.53 0.02
CA ARG A 61 -1.13 -6.63 0.67
C ARG A 61 -0.25 -7.26 1.75
N PRO A 62 -0.02 -6.59 2.86
CA PRO A 62 0.71 -7.22 3.93
C PRO A 62 -0.09 -8.41 4.46
N GLY A 63 0.48 -9.62 4.34
CA GLY A 63 -0.02 -10.78 5.05
C GLY A 63 -0.03 -10.52 6.57
N VAL A 64 -0.78 -11.32 7.34
CA VAL A 64 -0.93 -11.16 8.79
C VAL A 64 0.43 -11.01 9.51
N SER A 65 1.42 -11.81 9.11
CA SER A 65 2.77 -11.73 9.66
C SER A 65 3.48 -10.40 9.36
N LEU A 66 3.22 -9.84 8.18
CA LEU A 66 3.83 -8.58 7.76
C LEU A 66 3.13 -7.36 8.38
N LYS A 67 1.80 -7.40 8.56
CA LYS A 67 1.05 -6.35 9.28
C LYS A 67 1.65 -6.14 10.68
N LYS A 68 1.89 -7.23 11.41
CA LYS A 68 2.53 -7.19 12.73
C LYS A 68 3.94 -6.60 12.67
N PHE A 69 4.70 -6.90 11.63
CA PHE A 69 6.07 -6.40 11.46
C PHE A 69 6.11 -4.93 11.03
N LEU A 70 5.13 -4.48 10.25
CA LEU A 70 5.02 -3.09 9.79
C LEU A 70 4.45 -2.15 10.85
N GLY A 71 3.93 -2.68 11.96
CA GLY A 71 3.26 -1.88 12.99
C GLY A 71 1.97 -1.25 12.47
N ASP A 72 1.33 -1.85 11.46
CA ASP A 72 0.02 -1.44 10.96
C ASP A 72 -1.04 -1.81 12.02
N GLU A 73 -1.15 -0.98 13.03
CA GLU A 73 -2.25 -0.99 14.00
C GLU A 73 -3.43 -0.19 13.41
N ASP A 74 -4.01 -0.71 12.33
CA ASP A 74 -5.20 -0.09 11.70
C ASP A 74 -6.47 -0.20 12.57
N ASP A 75 -6.41 -0.85 13.73
CA ASP A 75 -7.60 -1.25 14.49
C ASP A 75 -8.24 -0.14 15.34
N ASP A 76 -7.50 0.87 15.76
CA ASP A 76 -8.01 1.87 16.72
C ASP A 76 -8.90 2.96 16.08
N THR A 77 -8.92 3.08 14.75
CA THR A 77 -9.68 4.12 14.03
C THR A 77 -10.90 3.59 13.28
N LEU A 78 -11.11 2.27 13.28
CA LEU A 78 -12.22 1.66 12.56
C LEU A 78 -13.56 1.99 13.23
N SER A 79 -14.53 2.33 12.41
CA SER A 79 -15.91 2.49 12.89
C SER A 79 -16.48 1.14 13.28
N HIS A 80 -17.15 1.08 14.43
CA HIS A 80 -17.87 -0.11 14.89
C HIS A 80 -19.23 -0.28 14.23
N GLU A 81 -19.75 0.77 13.59
CA GLU A 81 -21.01 0.73 12.85
C GLU A 81 -20.74 0.72 11.35
N GLY A 82 -21.54 -0.05 10.60
CA GLY A 82 -21.37 -0.16 9.16
C GLY A 82 -20.29 -1.18 8.76
N VAL A 83 -19.74 -1.01 7.56
CA VAL A 83 -18.71 -1.87 6.96
C VAL A 83 -17.50 -1.06 6.62
N ASN A 84 -16.36 -1.45 7.15
CA ASN A 84 -15.06 -0.85 6.79
C ASN A 84 -14.46 -1.60 5.61
N ILE A 85 -14.11 -0.87 4.56
CA ILE A 85 -13.51 -1.42 3.35
C ILE A 85 -12.18 -0.70 3.11
N LYS A 86 -11.11 -1.47 3.09
CA LYS A 86 -9.77 -0.97 2.74
C LYS A 86 -9.55 -1.20 1.25
N LEU A 87 -9.22 -0.14 0.54
CA LEU A 87 -8.98 -0.11 -0.89
C LEU A 87 -7.50 0.13 -1.15
N PHE A 88 -6.94 -0.63 -2.07
CA PHE A 88 -5.54 -0.50 -2.49
C PHE A 88 -5.50 -0.06 -3.94
N PHE A 89 -4.90 1.09 -4.19
CA PHE A 89 -4.79 1.71 -5.51
C PHE A 89 -3.37 1.49 -6.04
N PRO A 90 -3.19 0.61 -7.04
CA PRO A 90 -1.94 0.55 -7.77
C PRO A 90 -1.72 1.85 -8.55
N SER A 91 -0.48 2.17 -8.85
CA SER A 91 -0.01 3.44 -9.43
C SER A 91 -0.87 3.97 -10.59
N LYS A 92 -1.31 3.10 -11.48
CA LYS A 92 -2.14 3.46 -12.64
C LYS A 92 -3.59 3.81 -12.31
N SER A 93 -4.08 3.39 -11.14
CA SER A 93 -5.48 3.58 -10.73
C SER A 93 -5.67 4.82 -9.84
N SER A 94 -4.59 5.37 -9.29
CA SER A 94 -4.64 6.53 -8.38
C SER A 94 -5.10 7.83 -9.08
N GLU A 95 -4.93 7.91 -10.40
CA GLU A 95 -5.34 9.08 -11.19
C GLU A 95 -6.83 9.10 -11.55
N ASN A 96 -7.53 7.99 -11.36
CA ASN A 96 -8.95 7.89 -11.64
C ASN A 96 -9.78 8.34 -10.43
N ALA A 97 -10.74 9.23 -10.63
CA ALA A 97 -11.66 9.69 -9.61
C ALA A 97 -12.68 8.58 -9.22
N LEU A 98 -12.17 7.36 -8.92
CA LEU A 98 -12.98 6.16 -8.71
C LEU A 98 -13.97 6.33 -7.56
N ILE A 99 -13.48 6.82 -6.42
CA ILE A 99 -14.28 6.93 -5.20
C ILE A 99 -15.41 7.94 -5.35
N THR A 100 -15.12 9.09 -5.94
CA THR A 100 -16.14 10.10 -6.19
C THR A 100 -17.12 9.70 -7.27
N LYS A 101 -16.69 8.92 -8.26
CA LYS A 101 -17.59 8.32 -9.27
C LYS A 101 -18.51 7.29 -8.62
N MET A 102 -17.96 6.39 -7.81
CA MET A 102 -18.73 5.40 -7.07
C MET A 102 -19.83 6.04 -6.22
N ALA A 103 -19.48 7.05 -5.42
CA ALA A 103 -20.45 7.77 -4.59
C ALA A 103 -21.60 8.35 -5.40
N ARG A 104 -21.31 8.98 -6.54
CA ARG A 104 -22.31 9.59 -7.41
C ARG A 104 -23.15 8.55 -8.16
N GLU A 105 -22.54 7.50 -8.71
CA GLU A 105 -23.22 6.50 -9.51
C GLU A 105 -24.13 5.61 -8.63
N LEU A 106 -23.71 5.29 -7.41
CA LEU A 106 -24.49 4.52 -6.46
C LEU A 106 -25.40 5.39 -5.58
N ASN A 107 -25.24 6.71 -5.63
CA ASN A 107 -25.95 7.68 -4.76
C ASN A 107 -25.83 7.31 -3.27
N ILE A 108 -24.60 7.08 -2.82
CA ILE A 108 -24.29 6.70 -1.45
C ILE A 108 -23.35 7.71 -0.80
N ASP A 109 -23.46 7.84 0.51
CA ASP A 109 -22.51 8.54 1.36
C ASP A 109 -21.59 7.53 2.05
N PHE A 110 -20.37 7.92 2.33
CA PHE A 110 -19.40 7.14 3.10
C PHE A 110 -18.49 8.06 3.90
N SER A 111 -17.92 7.53 4.97
CA SER A 111 -16.89 8.20 5.75
C SER A 111 -15.52 7.71 5.37
N ILE A 112 -14.52 8.60 5.30
CA ILE A 112 -13.12 8.24 5.18
C ILE A 112 -12.58 8.05 6.60
N VAL A 113 -12.16 6.84 6.92
CA VAL A 113 -11.63 6.49 8.25
C VAL A 113 -10.10 6.34 8.25
N GLY A 114 -9.49 6.24 7.09
CA GLY A 114 -8.04 6.23 6.95
C GLY A 114 -7.60 6.36 5.51
N GLY A 115 -6.37 6.80 5.30
CA GLY A 115 -5.81 6.89 3.95
C GLY A 115 -4.34 7.26 3.96
N LYS A 116 -3.60 6.73 2.99
CA LYS A 116 -2.17 6.94 2.85
C LYS A 116 -1.75 6.89 1.39
N LEU A 117 -0.90 7.81 0.99
CA LEU A 117 -0.19 7.77 -0.29
C LEU A 117 1.29 7.53 -0.01
N GLU A 118 1.85 6.51 -0.61
CA GLU A 118 3.25 6.15 -0.43
C GLU A 118 3.95 6.04 -1.77
N LYS A 119 5.17 6.56 -1.83
CA LYS A 119 6.01 6.46 -3.01
C LYS A 119 6.94 5.26 -2.90
N PHE A 120 6.87 4.38 -3.89
CA PHE A 120 7.75 3.22 -4.07
C PHE A 120 8.56 3.43 -5.34
N ARG A 121 9.83 3.82 -5.21
CA ARG A 121 10.70 4.17 -6.34
C ARG A 121 10.04 5.20 -7.26
N ASP A 122 9.56 4.74 -8.42
CA ASP A 122 8.96 5.57 -9.46
C ASP A 122 7.40 5.49 -9.45
N GLU A 123 6.82 4.70 -8.55
CA GLU A 123 5.38 4.48 -8.44
C GLU A 123 4.79 5.08 -7.15
N VAL A 124 3.55 5.53 -7.23
CA VAL A 124 2.78 5.99 -6.07
C VAL A 124 1.65 4.99 -5.81
N LEU A 125 1.64 4.43 -4.62
CA LEU A 125 0.61 3.53 -4.16
C LEU A 125 -0.27 4.23 -3.14
N GLY A 126 -1.57 4.01 -3.23
CA GLY A 126 -2.55 4.57 -2.30
C GLY A 126 -3.31 3.49 -1.55
N THR A 127 -3.58 3.75 -0.29
CA THR A 127 -4.58 3.03 0.48
C THR A 127 -5.64 4.01 0.96
N LEU A 128 -6.89 3.58 0.96
CA LEU A 128 -8.02 4.34 1.49
C LEU A 128 -8.94 3.38 2.23
N THR A 129 -9.25 3.69 3.48
CA THR A 129 -10.24 2.96 4.24
C THR A 129 -11.50 3.80 4.33
N ILE A 130 -12.59 3.28 3.83
CA ILE A 130 -13.91 3.89 3.89
C ILE A 130 -14.83 3.09 4.79
N ASN A 131 -15.75 3.78 5.44
CA ASN A 131 -16.86 3.17 6.17
C ASN A 131 -18.15 3.49 5.43
N ILE A 132 -18.94 2.46 5.15
CA ILE A 132 -20.24 2.54 4.46
C ILE A 132 -21.34 1.96 5.33
N ASP A 133 -22.58 2.35 5.06
CA ASP A 133 -23.76 1.72 5.66
C ASP A 133 -23.88 0.24 5.22
N ASN A 134 -24.32 -0.62 6.10
CA ASN A 134 -24.53 -2.05 5.82
C ASN A 134 -25.46 -2.29 4.62
N LYS A 135 -26.46 -1.44 4.41
CA LYS A 135 -27.41 -1.53 3.29
C LYS A 135 -26.73 -1.37 1.92
N ASP A 136 -25.62 -0.62 1.86
CA ASP A 136 -24.92 -0.26 0.61
C ASP A 136 -23.80 -1.28 0.26
N ARG A 137 -23.51 -2.24 1.16
CA ARG A 137 -22.43 -3.20 1.04
C ARG A 137 -22.42 -3.93 -0.30
N GLU A 138 -23.54 -4.53 -0.69
CA GLU A 138 -23.61 -5.34 -1.93
C GLU A 138 -23.37 -4.49 -3.17
N ALA A 139 -23.98 -3.30 -3.23
CA ALA A 139 -23.82 -2.37 -4.34
C ALA A 139 -22.36 -1.91 -4.49
N VAL A 140 -21.71 -1.54 -3.37
CA VAL A 140 -20.31 -1.12 -3.34
C VAL A 140 -19.38 -2.25 -3.74
N MET A 141 -19.56 -3.45 -3.18
CA MET A 141 -18.74 -4.62 -3.52
C MET A 141 -18.88 -5.01 -5.00
N SER A 142 -20.08 -4.98 -5.55
CA SER A 142 -20.34 -5.25 -6.97
C SER A 142 -19.68 -4.18 -7.87
N TYR A 143 -19.76 -2.91 -7.48
CA TYR A 143 -19.14 -1.82 -8.21
C TYR A 143 -17.62 -1.96 -8.25
N LEU A 144 -17.00 -2.23 -7.09
CA LEU A 144 -15.56 -2.30 -6.93
C LEU A 144 -14.94 -3.55 -7.54
N SER A 145 -15.64 -4.70 -7.53
CA SER A 145 -15.15 -5.95 -8.11
C SER A 145 -14.91 -5.88 -9.62
N ASN A 146 -15.57 -4.94 -10.30
CA ASN A 146 -15.40 -4.69 -11.73
C ASN A 146 -14.29 -3.67 -12.06
N LYS A 147 -13.55 -3.22 -11.05
CA LYS A 147 -12.47 -2.24 -11.19
C LYS A 147 -11.12 -2.90 -10.89
N ASP A 148 -10.08 -2.34 -11.49
CA ASP A 148 -8.70 -2.81 -11.30
C ASP A 148 -8.12 -2.29 -9.97
N ILE A 149 -8.79 -2.65 -8.87
CA ILE A 149 -8.39 -2.32 -7.51
C ILE A 149 -8.42 -3.57 -6.62
N ILE A 150 -7.62 -3.53 -5.59
CA ILE A 150 -7.58 -4.57 -4.56
C ILE A 150 -8.38 -4.05 -3.37
N LEU A 151 -9.22 -4.89 -2.79
CA LEU A 151 -10.02 -4.53 -1.62
C LEU A 151 -9.94 -5.59 -0.52
N GLU A 152 -10.10 -5.14 0.70
CA GLU A 152 -10.21 -5.96 1.91
C GLU A 152 -11.35 -5.42 2.76
N VAL A 153 -12.24 -6.30 3.21
CA VAL A 153 -13.27 -5.96 4.20
C VAL A 153 -12.67 -6.22 5.57
N LEU A 154 -12.67 -5.20 6.44
CA LEU A 154 -12.08 -5.23 7.77
C LEU A 154 -13.10 -5.59 8.84
#